data_4193cf902fae219e94ef8336b88d1416
#
_entry.id   4193cf902fae219e94ef8336b88d1416
#
_cell.length_a   1.000
_cell.length_b   1.000
_cell.length_c   1.000
_cell.angle_alpha   90.00
_cell.angle_beta   90.00
_cell.angle_gamma   90.00
#
_symmetry.space_group_name_H-M   'P 1'
#
loop_
_entity.id
_entity.type
_entity.pdbx_description
1 polymer ?
#
loop_
_entity_poly.entity_id
_entity_poly.type
_entity_poly.pdbx_seq_one_letter_code
_entity_poly.pdbx_strand_id
1 'polypeptide(L)'
;MPIIIEHEKKVNEIVENTVICSEKDWNSFEISWNFKKHPLLGYGTAKASIAFEIWTKECDERFNQLKANEEELNRIFIDIYGLQDELTPEVDDKDVTVRKADLQRDIKSLISYAVGCMFGRYSLEREGIVYAGGNFDDVYWKYKGQAALDKNGEAIEGSYAGISLADYHYPKFHDTDDWKTATELSFEPDADNCIPITDEEYFEDDIVGLFCAWLKKVYGEDTLEENLDFIANALGNKGKTSREVIRNYFLTDFIKDHIKTYQKRPIYWLFDSGKQNGFKALVYMHRWNADTIGNVRVEYLHRIQRVYEKEIIRMQEIIDNSHDNKEISNATKRKEKLQKQIKETKDYDAKIAHLALSRIDIDLDDGVKVNYEKVQTADGKKMQILAKI
;
A
#
# COMPACT_ATOMS: atom_id res chain seq x y z
N MET A 1 -28.78 31.40 25.35
CA MET A 1 -27.58 32.09 25.83
C MET A 1 -27.33 33.26 24.87
N PRO A 2 -27.16 34.51 25.33
CA PRO A 2 -26.85 35.60 24.42
C PRO A 2 -25.44 35.41 23.81
N ILE A 3 -25.27 35.73 22.53
CA ILE A 3 -23.96 35.72 21.88
C ILE A 3 -23.29 37.05 22.27
N ILE A 4 -22.14 36.99 22.94
CA ILE A 4 -21.32 38.14 23.30
C ILE A 4 -20.13 38.16 22.33
N ILE A 5 -19.99 39.24 21.56
CA ILE A 5 -18.91 39.41 20.58
C ILE A 5 -17.85 40.31 21.22
N GLU A 6 -16.96 39.72 22.01
CA GLU A 6 -15.77 40.35 22.54
C GLU A 6 -14.53 39.61 22.05
N HIS A 7 -13.40 40.30 21.92
CA HIS A 7 -12.12 39.72 21.45
C HIS A 7 -12.16 39.04 20.08
N GLU A 8 -13.12 39.41 19.20
CA GLU A 8 -13.38 38.75 17.91
C GLU A 8 -12.09 38.51 17.10
N LYS A 9 -11.23 39.53 16.97
CA LYS A 9 -9.99 39.41 16.20
C LYS A 9 -9.06 38.32 16.76
N LYS A 10 -8.86 38.30 18.09
CA LYS A 10 -8.01 37.30 18.75
C LYS A 10 -8.58 35.90 18.66
N VAL A 11 -9.88 35.76 18.85
CA VAL A 11 -10.59 34.49 18.72
C VAL A 11 -10.46 33.94 17.31
N ASN A 12 -10.68 34.76 16.30
CA ASN A 12 -10.54 34.35 14.89
C ASN A 12 -9.12 33.90 14.57
N GLU A 13 -8.08 34.60 15.00
CA GLU A 13 -6.68 34.19 14.81
C GLU A 13 -6.38 32.82 15.45
N ILE A 14 -6.88 32.57 16.66
CA ILE A 14 -6.71 31.27 17.35
C ILE A 14 -7.47 30.17 16.61
N VAL A 15 -8.72 30.41 16.20
CA VAL A 15 -9.56 29.44 15.47
C VAL A 15 -8.93 29.08 14.13
N GLU A 16 -8.42 30.07 13.35
CA GLU A 16 -7.73 29.83 12.10
C GLU A 16 -6.50 28.92 12.30
N ASN A 17 -5.67 29.18 13.32
CA ASN A 17 -4.53 28.33 13.67
C ASN A 17 -4.97 26.91 14.07
N THR A 18 -6.07 26.77 14.82
CA THR A 18 -6.64 25.50 15.22
C THR A 18 -7.09 24.67 14.00
N VAL A 19 -7.78 25.31 13.05
CA VAL A 19 -8.20 24.69 11.79
C VAL A 19 -6.97 24.22 10.99
N ILE A 20 -5.94 25.06 10.87
CA ILE A 20 -4.69 24.70 10.16
C ILE A 20 -4.00 23.49 10.81
N CYS A 21 -3.94 23.42 12.14
CA CYS A 21 -3.37 22.26 12.85
C CYS A 21 -4.14 20.97 12.54
N SER A 22 -5.46 21.04 12.59
CA SER A 22 -6.35 19.89 12.34
C SER A 22 -6.28 19.45 10.87
N GLU A 23 -6.26 20.39 9.94
CA GLU A 23 -6.12 20.14 8.51
C GLU A 23 -4.78 19.45 8.17
N LYS A 24 -3.67 19.95 8.73
CA LYS A 24 -2.35 19.34 8.54
C LYS A 24 -2.29 17.92 9.06
N ASP A 25 -2.87 17.64 10.24
CA ASP A 25 -2.95 16.27 10.76
C ASP A 25 -3.76 15.37 9.84
N TRP A 26 -4.95 15.81 9.45
CA TRP A 26 -5.85 15.04 8.59
C TRP A 26 -5.21 14.72 7.23
N ASN A 27 -4.58 15.71 6.60
CA ASN A 27 -3.96 15.58 5.28
C ASN A 27 -2.64 14.80 5.29
N SER A 28 -2.13 14.42 6.46
CA SER A 28 -0.97 13.53 6.59
C SER A 28 -1.28 12.05 6.36
N PHE A 29 -2.55 11.67 6.21
CA PHE A 29 -3.00 10.29 6.07
C PHE A 29 -3.74 10.04 4.76
N GLU A 30 -3.52 8.87 4.15
CA GLU A 30 -4.02 8.48 2.82
C GLU A 30 -5.55 8.43 2.66
N ILE A 31 -6.29 8.52 3.75
CA ILE A 31 -7.76 8.61 3.75
C ILE A 31 -8.25 10.04 3.48
N SER A 32 -7.39 11.04 3.54
CA SER A 32 -7.73 12.42 3.17
C SER A 32 -7.74 12.61 1.66
N TRP A 33 -8.72 13.38 1.17
CA TRP A 33 -8.77 13.81 -0.24
C TRP A 33 -7.59 14.72 -0.64
N ASN A 34 -7.03 15.45 0.34
CA ASN A 34 -5.90 16.35 0.14
C ASN A 34 -4.56 15.70 0.50
N PHE A 35 -4.53 14.39 0.73
CA PHE A 35 -3.28 13.68 0.95
C PHE A 35 -2.38 13.75 -0.28
N LYS A 36 -1.16 14.24 -0.09
CA LYS A 36 -0.21 14.46 -1.18
C LYS A 36 0.87 13.40 -1.23
N LYS A 37 1.56 13.21 -0.10
CA LYS A 37 2.71 12.30 0.03
C LYS A 37 2.84 11.86 1.47
N HIS A 38 3.37 10.65 1.70
CA HIS A 38 3.62 10.19 3.05
C HIS A 38 4.64 11.08 3.77
N PRO A 39 4.37 11.54 5.01
CA PRO A 39 5.22 12.51 5.71
C PRO A 39 6.69 12.11 5.79
N LEU A 40 6.98 10.83 6.05
CA LEU A 40 8.36 10.33 6.17
C LEU A 40 9.20 10.45 4.89
N LEU A 41 8.59 10.77 3.75
CA LEU A 41 9.29 11.02 2.49
C LEU A 41 9.65 12.50 2.27
N GLY A 42 9.16 13.40 3.13
CA GLY A 42 9.31 14.86 2.96
C GLY A 42 10.64 15.44 3.41
N TYR A 43 11.46 14.70 4.15
CA TYR A 43 12.58 15.27 4.90
C TYR A 43 13.96 15.16 4.22
N GLY A 44 14.06 14.56 3.04
CA GLY A 44 15.33 14.47 2.29
C GLY A 44 16.44 13.69 3.02
N THR A 45 16.09 12.80 3.94
CA THR A 45 17.04 11.95 4.68
C THR A 45 17.09 10.54 4.09
N ALA A 46 18.25 9.91 4.16
CA ALA A 46 18.45 8.53 3.74
C ALA A 46 17.97 7.48 4.77
N LYS A 47 17.54 7.92 5.97
CA LYS A 47 17.16 7.03 7.06
C LYS A 47 15.73 7.26 7.51
N ALA A 48 14.91 6.23 7.44
CA ALA A 48 13.53 6.24 7.88
C ALA A 48 13.41 6.56 9.39
N SER A 49 14.39 6.15 10.20
CA SER A 49 14.46 6.48 11.63
C SER A 49 14.60 7.98 11.87
N ILE A 50 15.48 8.65 11.12
CA ILE A 50 15.65 10.11 11.22
C ILE A 50 14.39 10.84 10.72
N ALA A 51 13.80 10.35 9.62
CA ALA A 51 12.53 10.89 9.13
C ALA A 51 11.43 10.79 10.20
N PHE A 52 11.36 9.67 10.91
CA PHE A 52 10.40 9.47 11.98
C PHE A 52 10.67 10.37 13.20
N GLU A 53 11.93 10.62 13.55
CA GLU A 53 12.29 11.55 14.64
C GLU A 53 11.83 12.99 14.31
N ILE A 54 12.02 13.44 13.06
CA ILE A 54 11.56 14.77 12.61
C ILE A 54 10.03 14.81 12.63
N TRP A 55 9.38 13.80 12.11
CA TRP A 55 7.92 13.67 12.13
C TRP A 55 7.34 13.71 13.54
N THR A 56 7.99 13.03 14.48
CA THR A 56 7.57 13.03 15.89
C THR A 56 7.59 14.45 16.47
N LYS A 57 8.62 15.22 16.22
CA LYS A 57 8.71 16.61 16.69
C LYS A 57 7.59 17.47 16.08
N GLU A 58 7.34 17.36 14.77
CA GLU A 58 6.27 18.09 14.13
C GLU A 58 4.87 17.73 14.68
N CYS A 59 4.65 16.45 14.96
CA CYS A 59 3.40 15.99 15.59
C CYS A 59 3.24 16.54 17.01
N ASP A 60 4.30 16.52 17.81
CA ASP A 60 4.29 17.03 19.18
C ASP A 60 4.09 18.55 19.20
N GLU A 61 4.74 19.30 18.32
CA GLU A 61 4.55 20.75 18.17
C GLU A 61 3.11 21.08 17.79
N ARG A 62 2.53 20.35 16.82
CA ARG A 62 1.14 20.52 16.39
C ARG A 62 0.15 20.18 17.49
N PHE A 63 0.41 19.11 18.23
CA PHE A 63 -0.41 18.69 19.37
C PHE A 63 -0.43 19.74 20.47
N ASN A 64 0.76 20.22 20.86
CA ASN A 64 0.89 21.22 21.91
C ASN A 64 0.29 22.57 21.48
N GLN A 65 0.44 22.94 20.20
CA GLN A 65 -0.15 24.18 19.67
C GLN A 65 -1.68 24.11 19.68
N LEU A 66 -2.26 22.98 19.24
CA LEU A 66 -3.72 22.80 19.25
C LEU A 66 -4.25 22.86 20.70
N LYS A 67 -3.62 22.14 21.61
CA LYS A 67 -3.99 22.14 23.05
C LYS A 67 -3.94 23.56 23.62
N ALA A 68 -2.85 24.30 23.39
CA ALA A 68 -2.71 25.66 23.86
C ALA A 68 -3.77 26.62 23.26
N ASN A 69 -4.12 26.43 21.99
CA ASN A 69 -5.16 27.22 21.33
C ASN A 69 -6.56 26.93 21.98
N GLU A 70 -6.88 25.67 22.21
CA GLU A 70 -8.15 25.28 22.84
C GLU A 70 -8.25 25.79 24.28
N GLU A 71 -7.18 25.68 25.07
CA GLU A 71 -7.10 26.21 26.42
C GLU A 71 -7.25 27.73 26.45
N GLU A 72 -6.65 28.47 25.49
CA GLU A 72 -6.79 29.91 25.41
C GLU A 72 -8.21 30.33 24.98
N LEU A 73 -8.85 29.60 24.04
CA LEU A 73 -10.27 29.81 23.70
C LEU A 73 -11.16 29.58 24.92
N ASN A 74 -10.92 28.48 25.63
CA ASN A 74 -11.69 28.20 26.87
C ASN A 74 -11.53 29.34 27.89
N ARG A 75 -10.31 29.85 28.11
CA ARG A 75 -10.05 30.96 29.02
C ARG A 75 -10.82 32.21 28.61
N ILE A 76 -10.76 32.58 27.33
CA ILE A 76 -11.48 33.77 26.82
C ILE A 76 -12.97 33.62 27.02
N PHE A 77 -13.56 32.48 26.71
CA PHE A 77 -15.02 32.29 26.87
C PHE A 77 -15.47 32.15 28.34
N ILE A 78 -14.67 31.50 29.19
CA ILE A 78 -14.91 31.45 30.64
C ILE A 78 -14.94 32.88 31.21
N ASP A 79 -14.00 33.74 30.80
CA ASP A 79 -13.94 35.13 31.25
C ASP A 79 -15.13 35.94 30.73
N ILE A 80 -15.48 35.84 29.46
CA ILE A 80 -16.60 36.55 28.82
C ILE A 80 -17.94 36.22 29.54
N TYR A 81 -18.13 34.96 29.90
CA TYR A 81 -19.40 34.51 30.50
C TYR A 81 -19.35 34.45 32.03
N GLY A 82 -18.22 34.80 32.67
CA GLY A 82 -18.10 34.85 34.14
C GLY A 82 -18.22 33.47 34.80
N LEU A 83 -17.63 32.43 34.17
CA LEU A 83 -17.75 31.04 34.58
C LEU A 83 -16.52 30.50 35.32
N GLN A 84 -15.67 31.39 35.87
CA GLN A 84 -14.38 31.01 36.47
C GLN A 84 -14.55 30.10 37.72
N ASP A 85 -15.70 30.19 38.40
CA ASP A 85 -16.01 29.37 39.57
C ASP A 85 -16.55 27.98 39.17
N GLU A 86 -16.96 27.79 37.93
CA GLU A 86 -17.63 26.57 37.45
C GLU A 86 -16.78 25.74 36.48
N LEU A 87 -15.92 26.39 35.68
CA LEU A 87 -15.14 25.77 34.59
C LEU A 87 -13.66 26.11 34.70
N THR A 88 -12.84 25.18 34.24
CA THR A 88 -11.38 25.38 34.03
C THR A 88 -11.03 25.38 32.56
N PRO A 89 -10.00 26.13 32.13
CA PRO A 89 -9.62 26.20 30.72
C PRO A 89 -8.81 25.00 30.24
N GLU A 90 -8.27 24.17 31.13
CA GLU A 90 -7.38 23.06 30.82
C GLU A 90 -8.07 22.00 29.95
N VAL A 91 -7.30 21.48 28.97
CA VAL A 91 -7.72 20.42 28.05
C VAL A 91 -6.88 19.15 28.33
N ASP A 92 -7.56 18.05 28.62
CA ASP A 92 -6.86 16.76 28.77
C ASP A 92 -6.23 16.32 27.44
N ASP A 93 -5.05 15.71 27.48
CA ASP A 93 -4.36 15.18 26.28
C ASP A 93 -5.23 14.21 25.45
N LYS A 94 -6.13 13.46 26.10
CA LYS A 94 -7.05 12.52 25.44
C LYS A 94 -8.14 13.22 24.59
N ASP A 95 -8.42 14.49 24.89
CA ASP A 95 -9.47 15.28 24.22
C ASP A 95 -8.90 16.10 23.06
N VAL A 96 -7.56 16.23 22.95
CA VAL A 96 -6.90 16.87 21.81
C VAL A 96 -7.04 15.99 20.57
N THR A 97 -7.60 16.53 19.49
CA THR A 97 -8.03 15.75 18.32
C THR A 97 -6.93 15.42 17.32
N VAL A 98 -5.82 16.20 17.27
CA VAL A 98 -4.67 15.88 16.43
C VAL A 98 -3.82 14.79 17.07
N ARG A 99 -3.13 14.03 16.23
CA ARG A 99 -2.42 12.80 16.65
C ARG A 99 -0.97 13.10 16.98
N LYS A 100 -0.47 12.52 18.06
CA LYS A 100 0.97 12.33 18.26
C LYS A 100 1.47 11.24 17.30
N ALA A 101 2.76 11.27 16.98
CA ALA A 101 3.38 10.20 16.20
C ALA A 101 3.28 8.86 16.94
N ASP A 102 3.05 7.78 16.18
CA ASP A 102 3.06 6.40 16.66
C ASP A 102 3.88 5.58 15.69
N LEU A 103 4.99 5.02 16.16
CA LEU A 103 5.95 4.33 15.30
C LEU A 103 5.30 3.21 14.48
N GLN A 104 4.51 2.35 15.13
CA GLN A 104 3.91 1.21 14.45
C GLN A 104 2.86 1.64 13.42
N ARG A 105 1.96 2.58 13.80
CA ARG A 105 0.93 3.12 12.91
C ARG A 105 1.56 3.81 11.69
N ASP A 106 2.56 4.64 11.92
CA ASP A 106 3.13 5.48 10.87
C ASP A 106 4.01 4.67 9.92
N ILE A 107 4.71 3.62 10.41
CA ILE A 107 5.40 2.66 9.56
C ILE A 107 4.43 1.79 8.75
N LYS A 108 3.31 1.36 9.33
CA LYS A 108 2.26 0.65 8.57
C LYS A 108 1.65 1.55 7.49
N SER A 109 1.48 2.83 7.76
CA SER A 109 1.04 3.82 6.78
C SER A 109 2.07 4.02 5.67
N LEU A 110 3.38 4.04 5.99
CA LEU A 110 4.45 4.08 5.00
C LEU A 110 4.42 2.87 4.07
N ILE A 111 4.22 1.66 4.62
CA ILE A 111 4.07 0.44 3.83
C ILE A 111 2.83 0.51 2.93
N SER A 112 1.70 1.01 3.43
CA SER A 112 0.49 1.20 2.63
C SER A 112 0.72 2.16 1.46
N TYR A 113 1.42 3.28 1.69
CA TYR A 113 1.81 4.21 0.63
C TYR A 113 2.73 3.57 -0.41
N ALA A 114 3.71 2.76 0.03
CA ALA A 114 4.59 2.01 -0.87
C ALA A 114 3.80 1.04 -1.77
N VAL A 115 2.82 0.30 -1.19
CA VAL A 115 1.90 -0.55 -1.97
C VAL A 115 1.08 0.29 -2.96
N GLY A 116 0.68 1.50 -2.57
CA GLY A 116 0.05 2.45 -3.48
C GLY A 116 0.93 2.82 -4.67
N CYS A 117 2.23 3.04 -4.44
CA CYS A 117 3.19 3.25 -5.53
C CYS A 117 3.36 2.00 -6.40
N MET A 118 3.40 0.80 -5.81
CA MET A 118 3.51 -0.45 -6.56
C MET A 118 2.33 -0.66 -7.52
N PHE A 119 1.14 -0.21 -7.16
CA PHE A 119 -0.04 -0.30 -8.04
C PHE A 119 -0.29 0.93 -8.90
N GLY A 120 0.52 1.97 -8.78
CA GLY A 120 0.36 3.21 -9.54
C GLY A 120 -0.74 4.14 -9.00
N ARG A 121 -1.28 3.88 -7.80
CA ARG A 121 -2.17 4.83 -7.12
C ARG A 121 -1.46 6.12 -6.76
N TYR A 122 -0.22 6.00 -6.31
CA TYR A 122 0.70 7.09 -6.01
C TYR A 122 1.97 6.97 -6.85
N SER A 123 2.75 8.05 -6.93
CA SER A 123 4.05 8.06 -7.54
C SER A 123 5.04 8.86 -6.69
N LEU A 124 6.33 8.59 -6.90
CA LEU A 124 7.39 9.37 -6.27
C LEU A 124 7.58 10.74 -6.94
N GLU A 125 7.17 10.88 -8.20
CA GLU A 125 7.29 12.08 -9.05
C GLU A 125 6.12 13.05 -8.94
N ARG A 126 4.95 12.56 -8.46
CA ARG A 126 3.72 13.37 -8.34
C ARG A 126 3.13 13.31 -6.95
N GLU A 127 2.56 14.44 -6.52
CA GLU A 127 1.78 14.53 -5.29
C GLU A 127 0.33 14.07 -5.51
N GLY A 128 -0.26 13.49 -4.48
CA GLY A 128 -1.64 13.07 -4.46
C GLY A 128 -1.92 11.76 -5.17
N ILE A 129 -3.20 11.52 -5.43
CA ILE A 129 -3.64 10.32 -6.15
C ILE A 129 -3.36 10.52 -7.64
N VAL A 130 -2.59 9.61 -8.22
CA VAL A 130 -2.23 9.61 -9.64
C VAL A 130 -3.23 8.80 -10.45
N TYR A 131 -3.60 7.62 -9.95
CA TYR A 131 -4.57 6.76 -10.61
C TYR A 131 -5.61 6.20 -9.63
N ALA A 132 -6.88 6.34 -9.98
CA ALA A 132 -8.00 5.82 -9.20
C ALA A 132 -9.20 5.42 -10.09
N GLY A 133 -8.95 4.95 -11.32
CA GLY A 133 -9.94 4.50 -12.27
C GLY A 133 -9.73 5.07 -13.67
N GLY A 134 -10.45 4.55 -14.64
CA GLY A 134 -10.24 4.84 -16.07
C GLY A 134 -9.22 3.91 -16.71
N ASN A 135 -8.67 4.30 -17.86
CA ASN A 135 -7.65 3.51 -18.53
C ASN A 135 -6.28 3.77 -17.88
N PHE A 136 -5.64 2.72 -17.37
CA PHE A 136 -4.33 2.82 -16.74
C PHE A 136 -3.24 3.30 -17.71
N ASP A 137 -3.32 2.88 -18.97
CA ASP A 137 -2.36 3.24 -20.00
C ASP A 137 -2.44 4.73 -20.41
N ASP A 138 -3.56 5.40 -20.14
CA ASP A 138 -3.69 6.85 -20.35
C ASP A 138 -2.89 7.66 -19.32
N VAL A 139 -2.58 7.07 -18.16
CA VAL A 139 -1.79 7.70 -17.08
C VAL A 139 -0.37 7.20 -17.08
N TYR A 140 -0.20 5.87 -17.20
CA TYR A 140 1.09 5.18 -17.19
C TYR A 140 1.28 4.44 -18.50
N TRP A 141 2.07 4.99 -19.41
CA TRP A 141 2.33 4.30 -20.65
C TRP A 141 3.71 3.65 -20.67
N LYS A 142 3.77 2.48 -21.30
CA LYS A 142 5.00 1.75 -21.55
C LYS A 142 5.31 1.80 -23.02
N TYR A 143 6.49 2.29 -23.35
CA TYR A 143 6.97 2.33 -24.70
C TYR A 143 7.44 0.94 -25.14
N LYS A 144 6.81 0.39 -26.18
CA LYS A 144 7.28 -0.82 -26.86
C LYS A 144 7.76 -0.46 -28.26
N GLY A 145 9.06 -0.18 -28.40
CA GLY A 145 9.76 -0.22 -29.70
C GLY A 145 9.27 0.68 -30.84
N GLN A 146 8.30 1.57 -30.61
CA GLN A 146 7.84 2.56 -31.60
C GLN A 146 7.93 3.96 -31.00
N ALA A 147 8.20 4.97 -31.83
CA ALA A 147 8.15 6.35 -31.37
C ALA A 147 6.78 6.64 -30.78
N ALA A 148 6.77 7.16 -29.53
CA ALA A 148 5.54 7.66 -28.97
C ALA A 148 5.04 8.80 -29.86
N LEU A 149 3.75 8.76 -30.23
CA LEU A 149 3.13 9.77 -31.05
C LEU A 149 2.34 10.72 -30.17
N ASP A 150 2.38 12.01 -30.51
CA ASP A 150 1.50 12.99 -29.89
C ASP A 150 0.04 12.81 -30.36
N LYS A 151 -0.87 13.61 -29.80
CA LYS A 151 -2.31 13.61 -30.18
C LYS A 151 -2.57 13.92 -31.66
N ASN A 152 -1.56 14.41 -32.41
CA ASN A 152 -1.63 14.71 -33.83
C ASN A 152 -0.97 13.60 -34.68
N GLY A 153 -0.42 12.56 -34.04
CA GLY A 153 0.29 11.47 -34.70
C GLY A 153 1.75 11.79 -35.04
N GLU A 154 2.33 12.87 -34.47
CA GLU A 154 3.74 13.22 -34.65
C GLU A 154 4.60 12.59 -33.56
N ALA A 155 5.85 12.20 -33.90
CA ALA A 155 6.78 11.60 -32.97
C ALA A 155 7.17 12.60 -31.85
N ILE A 156 7.02 12.20 -30.60
CA ILE A 156 7.41 13.02 -29.45
C ILE A 156 8.93 13.16 -29.39
N GLU A 157 9.43 14.39 -29.28
CA GLU A 157 10.86 14.68 -29.21
C GLU A 157 11.52 13.95 -28.03
N GLY A 158 12.60 13.23 -28.29
CA GLY A 158 13.26 12.36 -27.31
C GLY A 158 12.73 10.92 -27.27
N SER A 159 11.68 10.59 -27.99
CA SER A 159 11.29 9.22 -28.28
C SER A 159 12.16 8.69 -29.43
N TYR A 160 12.74 7.48 -29.27
CA TYR A 160 13.66 6.91 -30.26
C TYR A 160 12.91 6.43 -31.51
N ALA A 161 12.77 7.29 -32.50
CA ALA A 161 12.31 6.90 -33.81
C ALA A 161 13.42 6.10 -34.51
N GLY A 162 13.18 4.81 -34.81
CA GLY A 162 14.03 4.01 -35.71
C GLY A 162 14.96 2.98 -35.10
N ILE A 163 14.95 2.76 -33.79
CA ILE A 163 15.60 1.62 -33.16
C ILE A 163 14.51 0.64 -32.72
N SER A 164 14.59 -0.60 -33.28
CA SER A 164 13.75 -1.72 -32.78
C SER A 164 14.22 -2.08 -31.37
N LEU A 165 13.68 -1.42 -30.37
CA LEU A 165 13.88 -1.73 -28.97
C LEU A 165 12.71 -2.61 -28.52
N ALA A 166 12.61 -3.81 -29.10
CA ALA A 166 11.55 -4.77 -28.80
C ALA A 166 11.46 -5.14 -27.32
N ASP A 167 12.47 -4.75 -26.51
CA ASP A 167 12.62 -5.12 -25.11
C ASP A 167 12.75 -3.94 -24.14
N TYR A 168 12.68 -2.69 -24.60
CA TYR A 168 12.79 -1.54 -23.71
C TYR A 168 11.42 -0.98 -23.33
N HIS A 169 11.11 -1.11 -22.05
CA HIS A 169 9.96 -0.48 -21.42
C HIS A 169 10.42 0.79 -20.70
N TYR A 170 10.01 1.96 -21.18
CA TYR A 170 10.18 3.22 -20.45
C TYR A 170 8.86 3.63 -19.87
N PRO A 171 8.65 3.47 -18.55
CA PRO A 171 7.48 4.00 -17.90
C PRO A 171 7.61 5.51 -17.80
N LYS A 172 6.61 6.22 -18.28
CA LYS A 172 6.54 7.67 -18.24
C LYS A 172 5.14 8.10 -17.83
N PHE A 173 5.03 9.23 -17.14
CA PHE A 173 3.77 9.90 -16.97
C PHE A 173 3.35 10.63 -18.25
N HIS A 174 2.07 10.55 -18.55
CA HIS A 174 1.39 11.52 -19.37
C HIS A 174 0.99 12.70 -18.49
N ASP A 175 1.40 13.90 -18.87
CA ASP A 175 0.65 15.07 -18.48
C ASP A 175 -0.51 15.24 -19.47
N THR A 176 -1.73 15.29 -18.96
CA THR A 176 -2.96 15.18 -19.75
C THR A 176 -3.13 16.30 -20.81
N ASP A 177 -2.38 17.40 -20.67
CA ASP A 177 -2.48 18.55 -21.55
C ASP A 177 -1.27 18.72 -22.50
N ASP A 178 -0.14 18.04 -22.26
CA ASP A 178 1.04 18.14 -23.12
C ASP A 178 1.85 16.83 -23.14
N TRP A 179 1.72 16.05 -24.19
CA TRP A 179 2.47 14.81 -24.46
C TRP A 179 3.98 15.00 -24.54
N LYS A 180 4.45 16.24 -24.60
CA LYS A 180 5.88 16.61 -24.62
C LYS A 180 6.52 16.60 -23.22
N THR A 181 5.73 16.61 -22.14
CA THR A 181 6.22 16.66 -20.75
C THR A 181 6.19 15.32 -20.03
N ALA A 182 6.45 14.23 -20.75
CA ALA A 182 6.53 12.90 -20.13
C ALA A 182 7.70 12.83 -19.13
N THR A 183 7.40 12.54 -17.86
CA THR A 183 8.39 12.40 -16.79
C THR A 183 8.80 10.93 -16.65
N GLU A 184 10.10 10.66 -16.64
CA GLU A 184 10.62 9.32 -16.37
C GLU A 184 10.34 8.93 -14.91
N LEU A 185 9.85 7.70 -14.70
CA LEU A 185 9.56 7.20 -13.38
C LEU A 185 10.81 6.62 -12.73
N SER A 186 11.07 7.00 -11.48
CA SER A 186 12.13 6.40 -10.67
C SER A 186 11.73 5.02 -10.12
N PHE A 187 10.42 4.82 -9.94
CA PHE A 187 9.82 3.54 -9.53
C PHE A 187 8.61 3.21 -10.39
N GLU A 188 8.68 2.08 -11.10
CA GLU A 188 7.59 1.60 -11.96
C GLU A 188 6.47 0.95 -11.17
N PRO A 189 5.21 1.24 -11.49
CA PRO A 189 4.11 0.43 -11.00
C PRO A 189 4.10 -0.97 -11.62
N ASP A 190 3.53 -1.92 -10.91
CA ASP A 190 3.31 -3.27 -11.40
C ASP A 190 2.54 -3.29 -12.73
N ALA A 191 2.95 -4.19 -13.63
CA ALA A 191 2.47 -4.16 -15.02
C ALA A 191 1.04 -4.69 -15.17
N ASP A 192 0.71 -5.78 -14.49
CA ASP A 192 -0.50 -6.58 -14.73
C ASP A 192 -1.52 -6.53 -13.58
N ASN A 193 -1.29 -5.65 -12.60
CA ASN A 193 -2.17 -5.47 -11.45
C ASN A 193 -2.22 -6.69 -10.51
N CYS A 194 -1.14 -7.47 -10.42
CA CYS A 194 -1.11 -8.66 -9.56
C CYS A 194 0.22 -8.82 -8.86
N ILE A 195 0.29 -8.53 -7.56
CA ILE A 195 1.51 -8.64 -6.76
C ILE A 195 1.41 -9.86 -5.84
N PRO A 196 2.21 -10.92 -6.06
CA PRO A 196 2.18 -12.12 -5.26
C PRO A 196 2.77 -11.90 -3.86
N ILE A 197 2.16 -12.59 -2.86
CA ILE A 197 2.63 -12.64 -1.48
C ILE A 197 2.86 -14.11 -1.13
N THR A 198 4.11 -14.54 -1.13
CA THR A 198 4.49 -15.93 -0.86
C THR A 198 5.33 -16.05 0.42
N ASP A 199 5.45 -17.27 0.96
CA ASP A 199 6.23 -17.53 2.18
C ASP A 199 7.75 -17.50 1.95
N GLU A 200 8.17 -17.58 0.69
CA GLU A 200 9.53 -17.36 0.20
C GLU A 200 9.45 -16.58 -1.13
N GLU A 201 10.56 -16.08 -1.62
CA GLU A 201 10.61 -15.30 -2.86
C GLU A 201 10.62 -16.26 -4.07
N TYR A 202 9.47 -16.47 -4.68
CA TYR A 202 9.29 -17.35 -5.84
C TYR A 202 9.00 -16.60 -7.14
N PHE A 203 8.75 -15.31 -7.05
CA PHE A 203 8.40 -14.42 -8.16
C PHE A 203 9.35 -13.22 -8.19
N GLU A 204 9.62 -12.71 -9.37
CA GLU A 204 10.45 -11.51 -9.56
C GLU A 204 9.74 -10.25 -9.02
N ASP A 205 8.42 -10.25 -9.10
CA ASP A 205 7.49 -9.22 -8.61
C ASP A 205 6.93 -9.53 -7.21
N ASP A 206 7.63 -10.34 -6.40
CA ASP A 206 7.28 -10.60 -5.00
C ASP A 206 7.20 -9.27 -4.22
N ILE A 207 6.16 -9.14 -3.40
CA ILE A 207 5.86 -7.88 -2.67
C ILE A 207 7.02 -7.38 -1.80
N VAL A 208 7.81 -8.28 -1.20
CA VAL A 208 8.96 -7.87 -0.37
C VAL A 208 10.12 -7.40 -1.26
N GLY A 209 10.33 -8.03 -2.41
CA GLY A 209 11.28 -7.60 -3.41
C GLY A 209 10.96 -6.20 -3.92
N LEU A 210 9.70 -5.97 -4.30
CA LEU A 210 9.20 -4.65 -4.72
C LEU A 210 9.32 -3.61 -3.60
N PHE A 211 9.02 -3.97 -2.36
CA PHE A 211 9.17 -3.06 -1.21
C PHE A 211 10.63 -2.66 -0.98
N CYS A 212 11.56 -3.61 -1.08
CA CYS A 212 13.00 -3.31 -1.02
C CYS A 212 13.45 -2.39 -2.16
N ALA A 213 12.97 -2.65 -3.38
CA ALA A 213 13.26 -1.79 -4.53
C ALA A 213 12.72 -0.37 -4.35
N TRP A 214 11.50 -0.23 -3.82
CA TRP A 214 10.91 1.05 -3.49
C TRP A 214 11.71 1.79 -2.40
N LEU A 215 12.10 1.10 -1.32
CA LEU A 215 12.93 1.71 -0.25
C LEU A 215 14.27 2.22 -0.77
N LYS A 216 14.92 1.50 -1.69
CA LYS A 216 16.16 1.94 -2.35
C LYS A 216 15.96 3.25 -3.12
N LYS A 217 14.82 3.41 -3.78
CA LYS A 217 14.49 4.65 -4.51
C LYS A 217 14.22 5.83 -3.59
N VAL A 218 13.58 5.59 -2.45
CA VAL A 218 13.19 6.61 -1.49
C VAL A 218 14.36 7.06 -0.60
N TYR A 219 15.10 6.10 -0.05
CA TYR A 219 16.11 6.36 0.98
C TYR A 219 17.55 6.10 0.52
N GLY A 220 17.74 5.49 -0.64
CA GLY A 220 19.06 5.10 -1.14
C GLY A 220 19.41 3.64 -0.87
N GLU A 221 20.34 3.12 -1.66
CA GLU A 221 20.75 1.71 -1.56
C GLU A 221 21.62 1.44 -0.34
N ASP A 222 22.52 2.38 0.00
CA ASP A 222 23.50 2.23 1.09
C ASP A 222 22.87 2.06 2.49
N THR A 223 21.63 2.55 2.66
CA THR A 223 20.90 2.51 3.94
C THR A 223 19.79 1.47 3.98
N LEU A 224 19.66 0.65 2.93
CA LEU A 224 18.55 -0.30 2.80
C LEU A 224 18.41 -1.22 4.02
N GLU A 225 19.48 -1.86 4.45
CA GLU A 225 19.41 -2.83 5.55
C GLU A 225 19.03 -2.14 6.87
N GLU A 226 19.58 -0.96 7.14
CA GLU A 226 19.24 -0.17 8.33
C GLU A 226 17.77 0.25 8.33
N ASN A 227 17.23 0.65 7.18
CA ASN A 227 15.83 1.00 7.03
C ASN A 227 14.90 -0.22 7.17
N LEU A 228 15.29 -1.37 6.62
CA LEU A 228 14.56 -2.63 6.81
C LEU A 228 14.52 -3.06 8.27
N ASP A 229 15.64 -2.93 9.00
CA ASP A 229 15.72 -3.26 10.43
C ASP A 229 14.82 -2.33 11.26
N PHE A 230 14.84 -1.04 10.97
CA PHE A 230 13.96 -0.06 11.63
C PHE A 230 12.47 -0.40 11.42
N ILE A 231 12.08 -0.69 10.17
CA ILE A 231 10.72 -1.06 9.82
C ILE A 231 10.31 -2.39 10.49
N ALA A 232 11.17 -3.40 10.46
CA ALA A 232 10.91 -4.69 11.08
C ALA A 232 10.72 -4.56 12.61
N ASN A 233 11.54 -3.73 13.27
CA ASN A 233 11.41 -3.43 14.69
C ASN A 233 10.03 -2.78 14.99
N ALA A 234 9.59 -1.83 14.19
CA ALA A 234 8.28 -1.20 14.31
C ALA A 234 7.11 -2.19 14.13
N LEU A 235 7.27 -3.20 13.28
CA LEU A 235 6.28 -4.27 13.06
C LEU A 235 6.28 -5.36 14.15
N GLY A 236 7.25 -5.36 15.06
CA GLY A 236 7.28 -6.26 16.22
C GLY A 236 8.13 -7.51 16.08
N ASN A 237 9.09 -7.55 15.13
CA ASN A 237 10.15 -8.57 15.02
C ASN A 237 9.69 -10.04 14.97
N LYS A 238 8.59 -10.34 14.32
CA LYS A 238 8.10 -11.73 14.14
C LYS A 238 8.79 -12.42 12.96
N GLY A 239 10.08 -12.71 13.07
CA GLY A 239 10.90 -13.37 12.05
C GLY A 239 12.35 -13.40 12.47
N LYS A 240 13.21 -14.08 11.69
CA LYS A 240 14.65 -14.20 11.94
C LYS A 240 15.46 -13.08 11.28
N THR A 241 14.91 -12.52 10.22
CA THR A 241 15.49 -11.41 9.45
C THR A 241 14.46 -10.33 9.24
N SER A 242 14.87 -9.10 8.98
CA SER A 242 13.98 -7.97 8.73
C SER A 242 13.06 -8.21 7.53
N ARG A 243 13.58 -8.85 6.46
CA ARG A 243 12.76 -9.25 5.30
C ARG A 243 11.71 -10.31 5.66
N GLU A 244 12.04 -11.27 6.51
CA GLU A 244 11.09 -12.27 6.98
C GLU A 244 9.99 -11.65 7.86
N VAL A 245 10.32 -10.67 8.70
CA VAL A 245 9.34 -9.92 9.50
C VAL A 245 8.37 -9.16 8.59
N ILE A 246 8.89 -8.45 7.60
CA ILE A 246 8.08 -7.69 6.63
C ILE A 246 7.20 -8.65 5.79
N ARG A 247 7.74 -9.79 5.35
CA ARG A 247 6.98 -10.84 4.66
C ARG A 247 5.84 -11.38 5.50
N ASN A 248 6.10 -11.68 6.77
CA ASN A 248 5.06 -12.12 7.70
C ASN A 248 3.97 -11.08 7.91
N TYR A 249 4.34 -9.79 7.95
CA TYR A 249 3.35 -8.70 8.01
C TYR A 249 2.43 -8.69 6.77
N PHE A 250 2.99 -8.79 5.57
CA PHE A 250 2.19 -8.87 4.34
C PHE A 250 1.30 -10.12 4.29
N LEU A 251 1.82 -11.27 4.72
CA LEU A 251 1.07 -12.54 4.73
C LEU A 251 -0.11 -12.54 5.70
N THR A 252 -0.02 -11.84 6.84
CA THR A 252 -0.96 -12.03 7.96
C THR A 252 -1.73 -10.81 8.38
N ASP A 253 -1.12 -9.62 8.32
CA ASP A 253 -1.66 -8.43 8.98
C ASP A 253 -1.95 -7.25 8.04
N PHE A 254 -1.20 -7.08 6.96
CA PHE A 254 -1.37 -5.96 6.02
C PHE A 254 -2.82 -5.78 5.56
N ILE A 255 -3.45 -6.84 5.07
CA ILE A 255 -4.82 -6.73 4.55
C ILE A 255 -5.84 -6.38 5.64
N LYS A 256 -5.61 -6.82 6.90
CA LYS A 256 -6.47 -6.49 8.05
C LYS A 256 -6.35 -5.02 8.41
N ASP A 257 -5.10 -4.51 8.43
CA ASP A 257 -4.84 -3.09 8.68
C ASP A 257 -5.43 -2.23 7.56
N HIS A 258 -5.30 -2.65 6.31
CA HIS A 258 -5.90 -1.98 5.15
C HIS A 258 -7.44 -1.94 5.24
N ILE A 259 -8.09 -3.06 5.53
CA ILE A 259 -9.54 -3.13 5.72
C ILE A 259 -10.00 -2.20 6.86
N LYS A 260 -9.23 -2.13 7.94
CA LYS A 260 -9.53 -1.24 9.08
C LYS A 260 -9.38 0.23 8.69
N THR A 261 -8.29 0.60 8.02
CA THR A 261 -8.01 1.97 7.57
C THR A 261 -9.11 2.47 6.62
N TYR A 262 -9.53 1.64 5.69
CA TYR A 262 -10.58 1.96 4.72
C TYR A 262 -12.01 1.60 5.20
N GLN A 263 -12.21 1.39 6.51
CA GLN A 263 -13.54 1.20 7.13
C GLN A 263 -14.38 0.11 6.44
N LYS A 264 -13.77 -1.05 6.20
CA LYS A 264 -14.35 -2.20 5.46
C LYS A 264 -14.73 -1.89 4.00
N ARG A 265 -14.00 -0.97 3.38
CA ARG A 265 -14.08 -0.66 1.94
C ARG A 265 -12.68 -0.70 1.32
N PRO A 266 -11.97 -1.85 1.39
CA PRO A 266 -10.59 -1.95 0.92
C PRO A 266 -10.49 -1.69 -0.58
N ILE A 267 -9.48 -0.94 -0.97
CA ILE A 267 -9.17 -0.68 -2.38
C ILE A 267 -8.18 -1.70 -2.95
N TYR A 268 -7.39 -2.35 -2.08
CA TYR A 268 -6.59 -3.53 -2.45
C TYR A 268 -7.33 -4.78 -2.02
N TRP A 269 -7.47 -5.73 -2.94
CA TRP A 269 -8.13 -6.99 -2.69
C TRP A 269 -7.10 -8.10 -2.67
N LEU A 270 -7.22 -9.00 -1.69
CA LEU A 270 -6.29 -10.11 -1.53
C LEU A 270 -6.94 -11.41 -2.00
N PHE A 271 -6.43 -11.99 -3.07
CA PHE A 271 -6.65 -13.40 -3.38
C PHE A 271 -6.01 -14.24 -2.28
N ASP A 272 -6.75 -15.20 -1.71
CA ASP A 272 -6.30 -15.95 -0.54
C ASP A 272 -6.79 -17.41 -0.65
N SER A 273 -5.84 -18.34 -0.86
CA SER A 273 -6.15 -19.76 -0.97
C SER A 273 -6.55 -20.40 0.36
N GLY A 274 -6.10 -19.84 1.50
CA GLY A 274 -6.48 -20.34 2.81
C GLY A 274 -5.36 -20.37 3.85
N LYS A 275 -5.52 -21.24 4.84
CA LYS A 275 -4.72 -21.23 6.08
C LYS A 275 -3.26 -21.68 5.91
N GLN A 276 -2.95 -22.40 4.83
CA GLN A 276 -1.57 -22.85 4.56
C GLN A 276 -0.73 -21.77 3.88
N ASN A 277 -1.34 -20.62 3.51
CA ASN A 277 -0.74 -19.59 2.69
C ASN A 277 -0.12 -20.16 1.40
N GLY A 278 -0.85 -21.08 0.76
CA GLY A 278 -0.41 -21.73 -0.48
C GLY A 278 -0.35 -20.75 -1.65
N PHE A 279 -1.29 -19.79 -1.69
CA PHE A 279 -1.29 -18.72 -2.67
C PHE A 279 -1.97 -17.47 -2.11
N LYS A 280 -1.30 -16.35 -2.22
CA LYS A 280 -1.86 -15.02 -1.98
C LYS A 280 -1.33 -14.05 -3.03
N ALA A 281 -2.19 -13.13 -3.48
CA ALA A 281 -1.81 -12.04 -4.35
C ALA A 281 -2.69 -10.82 -4.07
N LEU A 282 -2.10 -9.64 -4.06
CA LEU A 282 -2.82 -8.37 -4.02
C LEU A 282 -3.17 -7.92 -5.43
N VAL A 283 -4.34 -7.31 -5.57
CA VAL A 283 -4.76 -6.56 -6.75
C VAL A 283 -5.35 -5.22 -6.33
N TYR A 284 -5.21 -4.21 -7.17
CA TYR A 284 -5.82 -2.90 -6.98
C TYR A 284 -7.15 -2.85 -7.71
N MET A 285 -8.27 -2.70 -6.98
CA MET A 285 -9.60 -2.80 -7.56
C MET A 285 -9.87 -1.79 -8.70
N HIS A 286 -9.26 -0.61 -8.64
CA HIS A 286 -9.41 0.40 -9.68
C HIS A 286 -8.75 0.04 -11.01
N ARG A 287 -7.89 -1.00 -11.03
CA ARG A 287 -7.30 -1.60 -12.23
C ARG A 287 -7.92 -2.94 -12.60
N TRP A 288 -8.99 -3.33 -11.90
CA TRP A 288 -9.70 -4.58 -12.21
C TRP A 288 -10.31 -4.53 -13.60
N ASN A 289 -10.27 -5.65 -14.30
CA ASN A 289 -10.93 -5.89 -15.58
C ASN A 289 -11.43 -7.34 -15.68
N ALA A 290 -12.13 -7.65 -16.75
CA ALA A 290 -12.73 -8.97 -16.97
C ALA A 290 -11.71 -10.12 -17.00
N ASP A 291 -10.43 -9.85 -17.27
CA ASP A 291 -9.37 -10.86 -17.36
C ASP A 291 -8.57 -11.00 -16.07
N THR A 292 -8.78 -10.14 -15.06
CA THR A 292 -7.99 -10.13 -13.81
C THR A 292 -7.95 -11.50 -13.13
N ILE A 293 -9.09 -12.17 -12.97
CA ILE A 293 -9.13 -13.50 -12.33
C ILE A 293 -8.40 -14.55 -13.18
N GLY A 294 -8.53 -14.46 -14.50
CA GLY A 294 -7.85 -15.34 -15.46
C GLY A 294 -6.33 -15.20 -15.37
N ASN A 295 -5.83 -13.96 -15.36
CA ASN A 295 -4.41 -13.64 -15.25
C ASN A 295 -3.83 -14.13 -13.92
N VAL A 296 -4.48 -13.82 -12.79
CA VAL A 296 -4.07 -14.32 -11.46
C VAL A 296 -3.97 -15.83 -11.44
N ARG A 297 -4.93 -16.54 -12.06
CA ARG A 297 -4.93 -17.98 -12.12
C ARG A 297 -3.79 -18.55 -12.95
N VAL A 298 -3.61 -18.06 -14.18
CA VAL A 298 -2.69 -18.64 -15.17
C VAL A 298 -1.24 -18.23 -14.89
N GLU A 299 -1.01 -16.95 -14.68
CA GLU A 299 0.36 -16.42 -14.55
C GLU A 299 0.95 -16.64 -13.16
N TYR A 300 0.10 -16.70 -12.11
CA TYR A 300 0.57 -16.77 -10.72
C TYR A 300 0.22 -18.08 -10.03
N LEU A 301 -1.06 -18.44 -9.94
CA LEU A 301 -1.47 -19.66 -9.23
C LEU A 301 -0.90 -20.94 -9.85
N HIS A 302 -0.98 -21.10 -11.16
CA HIS A 302 -0.39 -22.25 -11.84
C HIS A 302 1.15 -22.23 -11.78
N ARG A 303 1.76 -21.07 -11.80
CA ARG A 303 3.22 -20.94 -11.66
C ARG A 303 3.68 -21.39 -10.29
N ILE A 304 3.03 -20.96 -9.20
CA ILE A 304 3.41 -21.39 -7.84
C ILE A 304 3.18 -22.88 -7.62
N GLN A 305 2.13 -23.47 -8.19
CA GLN A 305 1.92 -24.92 -8.13
C GLN A 305 3.11 -25.70 -8.73
N ARG A 306 3.59 -25.28 -9.90
CA ARG A 306 4.78 -25.86 -10.54
C ARG A 306 6.05 -25.68 -9.71
N VAL A 307 6.19 -24.53 -9.05
CA VAL A 307 7.32 -24.28 -8.12
C VAL A 307 7.25 -25.23 -6.94
N TYR A 308 6.09 -25.39 -6.31
CA TYR A 308 5.94 -26.31 -5.18
C TYR A 308 6.21 -27.77 -5.57
N GLU A 309 5.79 -28.21 -6.75
CA GLU A 309 6.09 -29.56 -7.24
C GLU A 309 7.60 -29.79 -7.37
N LYS A 310 8.34 -28.84 -7.94
CA LYS A 310 9.80 -28.92 -8.03
C LYS A 310 10.48 -28.89 -6.65
N GLU A 311 10.04 -28.02 -5.77
CA GLU A 311 10.59 -27.92 -4.41
C GLU A 311 10.34 -29.19 -3.58
N ILE A 312 9.19 -29.84 -3.73
CA ILE A 312 8.90 -31.11 -3.06
C ILE A 312 9.91 -32.18 -3.51
N ILE A 313 10.24 -32.24 -4.80
CA ILE A 313 11.24 -33.17 -5.36
C ILE A 313 12.60 -32.83 -4.76
N ARG A 314 13.00 -31.56 -4.78
CA ARG A 314 14.29 -31.09 -4.20
C ARG A 314 14.41 -31.44 -2.73
N MET A 315 13.34 -31.26 -1.94
CA MET A 315 13.36 -31.63 -0.53
C MET A 315 13.52 -33.14 -0.35
N GLN A 316 12.90 -33.97 -1.22
CA GLN A 316 13.08 -35.42 -1.17
C GLN A 316 14.52 -35.81 -1.48
N GLU A 317 15.17 -35.20 -2.49
CA GLU A 317 16.58 -35.43 -2.81
C GLU A 317 17.51 -35.13 -1.63
N ILE A 318 17.23 -34.04 -0.88
CA ILE A 318 17.97 -33.71 0.36
C ILE A 318 17.77 -34.78 1.41
N ILE A 319 16.54 -35.23 1.62
CA ILE A 319 16.20 -36.28 2.61
C ILE A 319 16.95 -37.59 2.30
N ASP A 320 17.02 -37.95 1.01
CA ASP A 320 17.60 -39.22 0.56
C ASP A 320 19.14 -39.22 0.55
N ASN A 321 19.76 -38.05 0.33
CA ASN A 321 21.21 -37.96 0.10
C ASN A 321 22.02 -37.27 1.20
N SER A 322 21.37 -36.48 2.07
CA SER A 322 22.10 -35.77 3.16
C SER A 322 22.47 -36.74 4.29
N HIS A 323 23.62 -36.49 4.91
CA HIS A 323 24.09 -37.17 6.13
C HIS A 323 23.92 -36.30 7.38
N ASP A 324 23.42 -35.05 7.26
CA ASP A 324 23.13 -34.15 8.36
C ASP A 324 21.68 -34.31 8.83
N ASN A 325 21.51 -34.85 10.03
CA ASN A 325 20.18 -35.04 10.64
C ASN A 325 19.39 -33.75 10.79
N LYS A 326 20.03 -32.59 10.96
CA LYS A 326 19.36 -31.29 11.04
C LYS A 326 18.84 -30.87 9.68
N GLU A 327 19.63 -31.07 8.64
CA GLU A 327 19.23 -30.80 7.26
C GLU A 327 18.05 -31.68 6.84
N ILE A 328 18.14 -32.98 7.09
CA ILE A 328 17.05 -33.94 6.83
C ILE A 328 15.76 -33.53 7.54
N SER A 329 15.85 -33.18 8.84
CA SER A 329 14.69 -32.76 9.62
C SER A 329 14.05 -31.49 9.06
N ASN A 330 14.86 -30.50 8.64
CA ASN A 330 14.38 -29.27 8.05
C ASN A 330 13.72 -29.53 6.67
N ALA A 331 14.36 -30.34 5.82
CA ALA A 331 13.84 -30.71 4.52
C ALA A 331 12.51 -31.47 4.64
N THR A 332 12.40 -32.38 5.62
CA THR A 332 11.15 -33.13 5.89
C THR A 332 10.01 -32.17 6.26
N LYS A 333 10.23 -31.27 7.21
CA LYS A 333 9.23 -30.26 7.62
C LYS A 333 8.83 -29.36 6.45
N ARG A 334 9.80 -28.93 5.66
CA ARG A 334 9.54 -28.09 4.48
C ARG A 334 8.71 -28.83 3.45
N LYS A 335 9.06 -30.07 3.14
CA LYS A 335 8.30 -30.94 2.23
C LYS A 335 6.84 -31.13 2.67
N GLU A 336 6.60 -31.43 3.95
CA GLU A 336 5.25 -31.55 4.50
C GLU A 336 4.44 -30.26 4.36
N LYS A 337 5.07 -29.11 4.60
CA LYS A 337 4.44 -27.80 4.40
C LYS A 337 4.06 -27.58 2.94
N LEU A 338 4.99 -27.81 2.01
CA LEU A 338 4.77 -27.68 0.57
C LEU A 338 3.64 -28.62 0.06
N GLN A 339 3.56 -29.85 0.59
CA GLN A 339 2.48 -30.77 0.27
C GLN A 339 1.10 -30.25 0.70
N LYS A 340 1.03 -29.57 1.85
CA LYS A 340 -0.21 -28.93 2.31
C LYS A 340 -0.55 -27.70 1.45
N GLN A 341 0.45 -26.91 1.09
CA GLN A 341 0.29 -25.73 0.24
C GLN A 341 -0.17 -26.10 -1.17
N ILE A 342 0.45 -27.10 -1.80
CA ILE A 342 0.02 -27.53 -3.13
C ILE A 342 -1.39 -28.13 -3.16
N LYS A 343 -1.77 -28.85 -2.11
CA LYS A 343 -3.16 -29.34 -1.99
C LYS A 343 -4.14 -28.17 -1.90
N GLU A 344 -3.85 -27.19 -1.02
CA GLU A 344 -4.68 -25.98 -0.85
C GLU A 344 -4.81 -25.19 -2.16
N THR A 345 -3.70 -25.00 -2.90
CA THR A 345 -3.74 -24.31 -4.19
C THR A 345 -4.53 -25.06 -5.26
N LYS A 346 -4.50 -26.40 -5.29
CA LYS A 346 -5.32 -27.20 -6.21
C LYS A 346 -6.81 -27.10 -5.88
N ASP A 347 -7.18 -27.15 -4.60
CA ASP A 347 -8.56 -26.95 -4.15
C ASP A 347 -9.04 -25.51 -4.45
N TYR A 348 -8.15 -24.52 -4.37
CA TYR A 348 -8.42 -23.15 -4.71
C TYR A 348 -8.55 -22.93 -6.22
N ASP A 349 -7.70 -23.58 -7.03
CA ASP A 349 -7.76 -23.52 -8.49
C ASP A 349 -9.12 -23.97 -9.04
N ALA A 350 -9.70 -25.00 -8.45
CA ALA A 350 -11.03 -25.46 -8.83
C ALA A 350 -12.12 -24.40 -8.63
N LYS A 351 -11.99 -23.55 -7.60
CA LYS A 351 -12.93 -22.43 -7.35
C LYS A 351 -12.70 -21.27 -8.30
N ILE A 352 -11.43 -20.84 -8.46
CA ILE A 352 -11.09 -19.68 -9.26
C ILE A 352 -11.28 -19.93 -10.76
N ALA A 353 -11.12 -21.17 -11.23
CA ALA A 353 -11.31 -21.57 -12.62
C ALA A 353 -12.71 -21.21 -13.15
N HIS A 354 -13.73 -21.45 -12.34
CA HIS A 354 -15.12 -21.17 -12.72
C HIS A 354 -15.37 -19.66 -12.84
N LEU A 355 -14.85 -18.86 -11.89
CA LEU A 355 -14.96 -17.41 -11.91
C LEU A 355 -14.14 -16.78 -13.04
N ALA A 356 -12.96 -17.32 -13.35
CA ALA A 356 -12.12 -16.87 -14.47
C ALA A 356 -12.84 -16.99 -15.82
N LEU A 357 -13.57 -18.11 -16.04
CA LEU A 357 -14.35 -18.30 -17.27
C LEU A 357 -15.53 -17.33 -17.40
N SER A 358 -16.05 -16.85 -16.27
CA SER A 358 -17.16 -15.89 -16.26
C SER A 358 -16.77 -14.48 -16.64
N ARG A 359 -15.47 -14.15 -16.72
CA ARG A 359 -14.91 -12.85 -17.13
C ARG A 359 -15.63 -11.65 -16.47
N ILE A 360 -15.69 -11.70 -15.13
CA ILE A 360 -16.47 -10.75 -14.34
C ILE A 360 -15.73 -9.41 -14.27
N ASP A 361 -16.33 -8.37 -14.84
CA ASP A 361 -15.89 -6.99 -14.71
C ASP A 361 -16.64 -6.26 -13.62
N ILE A 362 -16.09 -5.14 -13.15
CA ILE A 362 -16.67 -4.32 -12.10
C ILE A 362 -17.07 -2.95 -12.64
N ASP A 363 -18.02 -2.32 -11.95
CA ASP A 363 -18.37 -0.92 -12.11
C ASP A 363 -18.00 -0.18 -10.82
N LEU A 364 -17.09 0.78 -10.91
CA LEU A 364 -16.62 1.52 -9.74
C LEU A 364 -17.75 2.30 -9.05
N ASP A 365 -18.78 2.69 -9.78
CA ASP A 365 -19.95 3.41 -9.25
C ASP A 365 -20.83 2.53 -8.35
N ASP A 366 -20.82 1.20 -8.52
CA ASP A 366 -21.51 0.25 -7.65
C ASP A 366 -20.91 0.22 -6.22
N GLY A 367 -19.70 0.72 -6.05
CA GLY A 367 -18.96 0.77 -4.80
C GLY A 367 -18.32 -0.55 -4.38
N VAL A 368 -17.40 -0.46 -3.41
CA VAL A 368 -16.49 -1.55 -3.04
C VAL A 368 -17.21 -2.84 -2.64
N LYS A 369 -18.24 -2.76 -1.80
CA LYS A 369 -18.89 -3.98 -1.26
C LYS A 369 -19.66 -4.76 -2.31
N VAL A 370 -20.36 -4.05 -3.19
CA VAL A 370 -21.13 -4.68 -4.28
C VAL A 370 -20.19 -5.40 -5.24
N ASN A 371 -19.14 -4.70 -5.68
CA ASN A 371 -18.13 -5.29 -6.56
C ASN A 371 -17.38 -6.45 -5.92
N TYR A 372 -17.06 -6.36 -4.62
CA TYR A 372 -16.39 -7.45 -3.88
C TYR A 372 -17.21 -8.75 -3.84
N GLU A 373 -18.53 -8.64 -3.71
CA GLU A 373 -19.44 -9.78 -3.80
C GLU A 373 -19.59 -10.26 -5.25
N LYS A 374 -19.73 -9.36 -6.21
CA LYS A 374 -19.89 -9.63 -7.62
C LYS A 374 -18.77 -10.48 -8.19
N VAL A 375 -17.50 -10.13 -7.94
CA VAL A 375 -16.34 -10.87 -8.48
C VAL A 375 -16.16 -12.26 -7.88
N GLN A 376 -16.86 -12.58 -6.80
CA GLN A 376 -16.85 -13.89 -6.14
C GLN A 376 -18.13 -14.71 -6.40
N THR A 377 -19.00 -14.27 -7.32
CA THR A 377 -20.27 -14.91 -7.59
C THR A 377 -20.41 -15.25 -9.07
N ALA A 378 -20.57 -16.52 -9.40
CA ALA A 378 -20.91 -16.99 -10.74
C ALA A 378 -22.03 -18.04 -10.68
N ASP A 379 -22.94 -18.01 -11.67
CA ASP A 379 -24.12 -18.90 -11.76
C ASP A 379 -24.93 -18.98 -10.46
N GLY A 380 -25.06 -17.83 -9.77
CA GLY A 380 -25.78 -17.73 -8.49
C GLY A 380 -25.09 -18.39 -7.30
N LYS A 381 -23.84 -18.85 -7.46
CA LYS A 381 -23.02 -19.43 -6.38
C LYS A 381 -21.90 -18.49 -5.98
N LYS A 382 -21.79 -18.23 -4.67
CA LYS A 382 -20.67 -17.51 -4.09
C LYS A 382 -19.49 -18.45 -3.87
N MET A 383 -18.34 -18.08 -4.41
CA MET A 383 -17.06 -18.79 -4.26
C MET A 383 -16.08 -17.86 -3.60
N GLN A 384 -15.75 -18.11 -2.35
CA GLN A 384 -14.79 -17.25 -1.65
C GLN A 384 -13.39 -17.48 -2.20
N ILE A 385 -12.89 -16.49 -2.95
CA ILE A 385 -11.53 -16.45 -3.49
C ILE A 385 -10.71 -15.28 -2.92
N LEU A 386 -11.38 -14.29 -2.36
CA LEU A 386 -10.75 -13.14 -1.72
C LEU A 386 -10.80 -13.27 -0.19
N ALA A 387 -9.87 -12.61 0.49
CA ALA A 387 -9.87 -12.49 1.96
C ALA A 387 -11.16 -11.82 2.45
N LYS A 388 -11.66 -12.18 3.64
CA LYS A 388 -12.89 -11.58 4.19
C LYS A 388 -12.69 -10.11 4.57
N ILE A 389 -13.66 -9.25 4.22
CA ILE A 389 -13.75 -7.84 4.59
C ILE A 389 -14.76 -7.59 5.71
#